data_a23ba28c8689746c0e95e437576972fc
#
_entry.id   a23ba28c8689746c0e95e437576972fc
#
_cell.length_a   1.000
_cell.length_b   1.000
_cell.length_c   1.000
_cell.angle_alpha   90.00
_cell.angle_beta   90.00
_cell.angle_gamma   90.00
#
_symmetry.space_group_name_H-M   'P 1'
#
loop_
_entity.id
_entity.type
_entity.pdbx_description
1 polymer ?
#
loop_
_entity_poly.entity_id
_entity_poly.type
_entity_poly.pdbx_seq_one_letter_code
_entity_poly.pdbx_strand_id
1 'polypeptide(L)'
;ALEAAGQLGEEGLDVGVLDLRWLCPLDDEGLRAAVRSASGKVIVLHEANRTGGFGAEVVARLHEFFKHDLDLHIARVATPDARMPVAPILQRALLPTAAKVMDETRRLLGSK
;
A
#
# COMPACT_ATOMS: atom_id res chain seq x y z
N ALA A 1 3.10 7.40 4.11
CA ALA A 1 3.04 6.11 4.84
C ALA A 1 3.42 6.29 6.31
N LEU A 2 4.62 6.79 6.64
CA LEU A 2 5.10 6.92 8.02
C LEU A 2 4.18 7.75 8.92
N GLU A 3 3.65 8.86 8.42
CA GLU A 3 2.68 9.68 9.15
C GLU A 3 1.42 8.87 9.49
N ALA A 4 0.88 8.16 8.53
CA ALA A 4 -0.31 7.32 8.75
C ALA A 4 -0.03 6.20 9.76
N ALA A 5 1.13 5.54 9.66
CA ALA A 5 1.54 4.49 10.60
C ALA A 5 1.68 5.04 12.04
N GLY A 6 2.25 6.24 12.19
CA GLY A 6 2.36 6.90 13.50
C GLY A 6 1.00 7.19 14.14
N GLN A 7 0.08 7.78 13.38
CA GLN A 7 -1.28 8.08 13.85
C GLN A 7 -2.08 6.80 14.17
N LEU A 8 -1.97 5.76 13.34
CA LEU A 8 -2.59 4.47 13.61
C LEU A 8 -2.01 3.79 14.85
N GLY A 9 -0.70 3.97 15.10
CA GLY A 9 -0.05 3.51 16.32
C GLY A 9 -0.64 4.14 17.58
N GLU A 10 -0.99 5.42 17.55
CA GLU A 10 -1.69 6.11 18.64
C GLU A 10 -3.10 5.54 18.89
N GLU A 11 -3.72 4.97 17.86
CA GLU A 11 -5.00 4.24 17.97
C GLU A 11 -4.82 2.79 18.43
N GLY A 12 -3.60 2.35 18.69
CA GLY A 12 -3.30 0.98 19.12
C GLY A 12 -3.17 -0.04 17.99
N LEU A 13 -3.04 0.44 16.74
CA LEU A 13 -2.85 -0.40 15.57
C LEU A 13 -1.36 -0.46 15.19
N ASP A 14 -0.80 -1.67 15.20
CA ASP A 14 0.60 -1.90 14.81
C ASP A 14 0.72 -2.02 13.29
N VAL A 15 1.29 -1.00 12.67
CA VAL A 15 1.43 -0.89 11.21
C VAL A 15 2.90 -0.71 10.85
N GLY A 16 3.47 -1.72 10.21
CA GLY A 16 4.81 -1.66 9.63
C GLY A 16 4.81 -0.90 8.30
N VAL A 17 5.93 -0.27 7.98
CA VAL A 17 6.16 0.38 6.69
C VAL A 17 7.41 -0.21 6.05
N LEU A 18 7.25 -0.74 4.83
CA LEU A 18 8.34 -1.18 3.99
C LEU A 18 8.54 -0.20 2.83
N ASP A 19 9.68 0.45 2.80
CA ASP A 19 10.12 1.25 1.65
C ASP A 19 10.89 0.35 0.67
N LEU A 20 10.35 0.14 -0.52
CA LEU A 20 10.93 -0.76 -1.52
C LEU A 20 12.27 -0.25 -2.07
N ARG A 21 12.47 1.05 -2.13
CA ARG A 21 13.66 1.78 -2.66
C ARG A 21 14.07 1.41 -4.08
N TRP A 22 14.20 0.12 -4.38
CA TRP A 22 14.55 -0.41 -5.69
C TRP A 22 13.38 -1.18 -6.28
N LEU A 23 12.94 -0.80 -7.46
CA LEU A 23 11.85 -1.47 -8.17
C LEU A 23 12.35 -2.52 -9.15
N CYS A 24 13.59 -2.37 -9.64
CA CYS A 24 14.22 -3.32 -10.54
C CYS A 24 15.74 -3.39 -10.29
N PRO A 25 16.25 -4.46 -9.67
CA PRO A 25 15.50 -5.61 -9.15
C PRO A 25 14.73 -5.28 -7.86
N LEU A 26 13.55 -5.85 -7.72
CA LEU A 26 12.78 -5.76 -6.48
C LEU A 26 13.34 -6.74 -5.44
N ASP A 27 13.41 -6.32 -4.19
CA ASP A 27 13.78 -7.21 -3.07
C ASP A 27 12.61 -8.14 -2.70
N ASP A 28 12.49 -9.23 -3.43
CA ASP A 28 11.42 -10.20 -3.25
C ASP A 28 11.46 -10.86 -1.87
N GLU A 29 12.65 -11.09 -1.33
CA GLU A 29 12.83 -11.71 -0.02
C GLU A 29 12.39 -10.80 1.11
N GLY A 30 12.81 -9.55 1.09
CA GLY A 30 12.38 -8.53 2.05
C GLY A 30 10.87 -8.27 1.98
N LEU A 31 10.31 -8.25 0.77
CA LEU A 31 8.88 -8.10 0.56
C LEU A 31 8.09 -9.28 1.16
N ARG A 32 8.52 -10.50 0.92
CA ARG A 32 7.90 -11.71 1.50
C ARG A 32 7.95 -11.71 3.03
N ALA A 33 9.09 -11.36 3.62
CA ALA A 33 9.25 -11.30 5.07
C ALA A 33 8.30 -10.27 5.71
N ALA A 34 8.20 -9.07 5.12
CA ALA A 34 7.29 -8.02 5.60
C ALA A 34 5.82 -8.44 5.53
N VAL A 35 5.40 -9.06 4.44
CA VAL A 35 4.02 -9.53 4.26
C VAL A 35 3.67 -10.66 5.23
N ARG A 36 4.59 -11.58 5.49
CA ARG A 36 4.39 -12.64 6.50
C ARG A 36 4.22 -12.04 7.90
N SER A 37 5.04 -11.06 8.28
CA SER A 37 4.93 -10.40 9.59
C SER A 37 3.61 -9.65 9.76
N ALA A 38 3.01 -9.19 8.67
CA ALA A 38 1.69 -8.54 8.64
C ALA A 38 0.52 -9.52 8.48
N SER A 39 0.76 -10.82 8.56
CA SER A 39 -0.27 -11.86 8.38
C SER A 39 -1.07 -11.72 7.09
N GLY A 40 -0.40 -11.30 6.01
CA GLY A 40 -1.00 -11.13 4.68
C GLY A 40 -1.84 -9.86 4.48
N LYS A 41 -1.93 -8.97 5.45
CA LYS A 41 -2.65 -7.70 5.32
C LYS A 41 -1.71 -6.62 4.82
N VAL A 42 -1.94 -6.14 3.60
CA VAL A 42 -1.00 -5.27 2.88
C VAL A 42 -1.70 -4.10 2.21
N ILE A 43 -1.14 -2.92 2.35
CA ILE A 43 -1.49 -1.77 1.52
C ILE A 43 -0.31 -1.44 0.62
N VAL A 44 -0.52 -1.46 -0.68
CA VAL A 44 0.44 -1.00 -1.67
C VAL A 44 0.15 0.46 -1.98
N LEU A 45 1.09 1.31 -1.64
CA LEU A 45 0.96 2.78 -1.71
C LEU A 45 1.97 3.37 -2.69
N HIS A 46 1.51 4.15 -3.66
CA HIS A 46 2.35 4.98 -4.52
C HIS A 46 1.58 6.15 -5.12
N GLU A 47 2.29 7.13 -5.66
CA GLU A 47 1.70 8.30 -6.31
C GLU A 47 1.38 8.08 -7.80
N ALA A 48 1.89 7.01 -8.41
CA ALA A 48 1.56 6.68 -9.78
C ALA A 48 0.06 6.35 -9.95
N ASN A 49 -0.42 6.40 -11.18
CA ASN A 49 -1.79 6.03 -11.50
C ASN A 49 -2.07 4.57 -11.12
N ARG A 50 -3.30 4.32 -10.70
CA ARG A 50 -3.74 3.00 -10.28
C ARG A 50 -3.58 1.97 -11.40
N THR A 51 -4.03 2.28 -12.61
CA THR A 51 -3.90 1.42 -13.77
C THR A 51 -2.52 1.60 -14.41
N GLY A 52 -1.81 0.51 -14.61
CA GLY A 52 -0.47 0.50 -15.20
C GLY A 52 0.64 1.01 -14.28
N GLY A 53 0.33 1.43 -13.05
CA GLY A 53 1.34 1.80 -12.07
C GLY A 53 2.05 0.57 -11.48
N PHE A 54 3.27 0.75 -10.97
CA PHE A 54 4.10 -0.34 -10.46
C PHE A 54 3.45 -1.10 -9.29
N GLY A 55 2.54 -0.48 -8.56
CA GLY A 55 1.80 -1.14 -7.49
C GLY A 55 1.03 -2.38 -7.96
N ALA A 56 0.54 -2.40 -9.20
CA ALA A 56 -0.09 -3.57 -9.78
C ALA A 56 0.89 -4.75 -9.96
N GLU A 57 2.14 -4.47 -10.34
CA GLU A 57 3.21 -5.48 -10.41
C GLU A 57 3.52 -6.05 -9.03
N VAL A 58 3.61 -5.21 -8.00
CA VAL A 58 3.83 -5.67 -6.63
C VAL A 58 2.71 -6.60 -6.18
N VAL A 59 1.46 -6.25 -6.44
CA VAL A 59 0.29 -7.10 -6.13
C VAL A 59 0.37 -8.44 -6.86
N ALA A 60 0.70 -8.43 -8.15
CA ALA A 60 0.85 -9.66 -8.93
C ALA A 60 1.92 -10.59 -8.32
N ARG A 61 3.09 -10.05 -8.00
CA ARG A 61 4.17 -10.81 -7.35
C ARG A 61 3.76 -11.38 -6.00
N LEU A 62 3.06 -10.62 -5.19
CA LEU A 62 2.57 -11.11 -3.89
C LEU A 62 1.63 -12.30 -4.05
N HIS A 63 0.73 -12.25 -5.02
CA HIS A 63 -0.14 -13.38 -5.32
C HIS A 63 0.62 -14.60 -5.82
N GLU A 64 1.66 -14.42 -6.64
CA GLU A 64 2.54 -15.50 -7.08
C GLU A 64 3.31 -16.13 -5.91
N PHE A 65 3.86 -15.29 -5.00
CA PHE A 65 4.65 -15.75 -3.87
C PHE A 65 3.85 -16.52 -2.83
N PHE A 66 2.61 -16.12 -2.58
CA PHE A 66 1.78 -16.66 -1.50
C PHE A 66 0.59 -17.48 -1.99
N LYS A 67 0.71 -18.05 -3.16
CA LYS A 67 -0.35 -18.76 -3.88
C LYS A 67 -1.12 -19.79 -3.04
N HIS A 68 -0.43 -20.43 -2.09
CA HIS A 68 -0.98 -21.51 -1.26
C HIS A 68 -0.65 -21.40 0.23
N ASP A 69 0.20 -20.44 0.61
CA ASP A 69 0.81 -20.39 1.93
C ASP A 69 0.16 -19.40 2.87
N LEU A 70 -0.45 -18.35 2.34
CA LEU A 70 -0.94 -17.22 3.12
C LEU A 70 -2.18 -16.61 2.47
N ASP A 71 -3.19 -16.37 3.27
CA ASP A 71 -4.36 -15.62 2.82
C ASP A 71 -4.02 -14.13 2.72
N LEU A 72 -4.08 -13.61 1.50
CA LEU A 72 -3.70 -12.23 1.22
C LEU A 72 -4.93 -11.31 1.18
N HIS A 73 -4.85 -10.26 1.98
CA HIS A 73 -5.78 -9.14 1.96
C HIS A 73 -5.03 -7.90 1.50
N ILE A 74 -5.14 -7.57 0.22
CA ILE A 74 -4.36 -6.48 -0.39
C ILE A 74 -5.28 -5.35 -0.81
N ALA A 75 -4.94 -4.15 -0.36
CA ALA A 75 -5.54 -2.92 -0.85
C ALA A 75 -4.49 -2.06 -1.57
N ARG A 76 -4.93 -1.20 -2.47
CA ARG A 76 -4.04 -0.24 -3.15
C ARG A 76 -4.51 1.17 -2.92
N VAL A 77 -3.61 2.02 -2.44
CA VAL A 77 -3.79 3.48 -2.36
C VAL A 77 -2.88 4.12 -3.41
N ALA A 78 -3.47 4.63 -4.45
CA ALA A 78 -2.76 5.19 -5.60
C ALA A 78 -3.50 6.43 -6.13
N THR A 79 -2.85 7.18 -7.01
CA THR A 79 -3.52 8.26 -7.74
C THR A 79 -4.56 7.65 -8.69
N PRO A 80 -5.78 8.19 -8.75
CA PRO A 80 -6.78 7.72 -9.70
C PRO A 80 -6.32 7.94 -11.14
N ASP A 81 -6.92 7.22 -12.08
CA ASP A 81 -6.59 7.26 -13.51
C ASP A 81 -7.05 8.57 -14.13
N ALA A 82 -6.38 9.64 -13.75
CA ALA A 82 -6.67 11.00 -14.18
C ALA A 82 -5.37 11.76 -14.44
N ARG A 83 -5.46 12.74 -15.32
CA ARG A 83 -4.34 13.65 -15.54
C ARG A 83 -4.13 14.52 -14.30
N MET A 84 -2.87 14.64 -13.86
CA MET A 84 -2.56 15.48 -12.69
C MET A 84 -2.85 16.95 -13.01
N PRO A 85 -3.72 17.59 -12.24
CA PRO A 85 -4.01 19.02 -12.43
C PRO A 85 -2.86 19.90 -11.96
N VAL A 86 -2.81 21.14 -12.46
CA VAL A 86 -1.77 22.12 -12.09
C VAL A 86 -2.08 22.77 -10.74
N ALA A 87 -3.36 23.03 -10.44
CA ALA A 87 -3.75 23.69 -9.19
C ALA A 87 -3.45 22.81 -7.95
N PRO A 88 -2.73 23.34 -6.94
CA PRO A 88 -2.31 22.54 -5.76
C PRO A 88 -3.48 21.92 -4.98
N ILE A 89 -4.62 22.62 -4.91
CA ILE A 89 -5.81 22.09 -4.21
C ILE A 89 -6.38 20.86 -4.92
N LEU A 90 -6.36 20.82 -6.25
CA LEU A 90 -6.80 19.69 -7.05
C LEU A 90 -5.80 18.55 -7.03
N GLN A 91 -4.51 18.85 -7.00
CA GLN A 91 -3.46 17.85 -6.83
C GLN A 91 -3.63 17.11 -5.51
N ARG A 92 -3.83 17.81 -4.41
CA ARG A 92 -4.05 17.22 -3.07
C ARG A 92 -5.30 16.34 -3.02
N ALA A 93 -6.33 16.67 -3.76
CA ALA A 93 -7.53 15.84 -3.84
C ALA A 93 -7.27 14.48 -4.53
N LEU A 94 -6.34 14.43 -5.49
CA LEU A 94 -6.01 13.21 -6.24
C LEU A 94 -4.89 12.39 -5.60
N LEU A 95 -3.88 13.04 -5.01
CA LEU A 95 -2.73 12.35 -4.42
C LEU A 95 -3.12 11.50 -3.21
N PRO A 96 -2.39 10.40 -2.97
CA PRO A 96 -2.49 9.67 -1.71
C PRO A 96 -2.16 10.58 -0.52
N THR A 97 -2.99 10.51 0.50
CA THR A 97 -2.81 11.25 1.76
C THR A 97 -2.74 10.29 2.93
N ALA A 98 -2.21 10.75 4.07
CA ALA A 98 -2.22 9.95 5.30
C ALA A 98 -3.64 9.51 5.67
N ALA A 99 -4.63 10.40 5.55
CA ALA A 99 -6.03 10.09 5.81
C ALA A 99 -6.56 8.95 4.94
N LYS A 100 -6.28 8.95 3.63
CA LYS A 100 -6.67 7.87 2.71
C LYS A 100 -6.05 6.54 3.10
N VAL A 101 -4.78 6.56 3.50
CA VAL A 101 -4.07 5.34 3.95
C VAL A 101 -4.70 4.81 5.24
N MET A 102 -4.99 5.68 6.20
CA MET A 102 -5.60 5.30 7.47
C MET A 102 -7.00 4.71 7.27
N ASP A 103 -7.82 5.32 6.44
CA ASP A 103 -9.16 4.83 6.13
C ASP A 103 -9.12 3.44 5.47
N GLU A 104 -8.21 3.25 4.54
CA GLU A 104 -8.04 1.95 3.88
C GLU A 104 -7.46 0.90 4.85
N THR A 105 -6.57 1.29 5.75
CA THR A 105 -6.06 0.41 6.81
C THR A 105 -7.18 -0.07 7.73
N ARG A 106 -8.01 0.84 8.21
CA ARG A 106 -9.16 0.48 9.07
C ARG A 106 -10.12 -0.45 8.34
N ARG A 107 -10.37 -0.18 7.05
CA ARG A 107 -11.22 -1.01 6.20
C ARG A 107 -10.65 -2.42 6.04
N LEU A 108 -9.35 -2.52 5.78
CA LEU A 108 -8.64 -3.78 5.63
C LEU A 108 -8.61 -4.60 6.93
N LEU A 109 -8.43 -3.94 8.07
CA LEU A 109 -8.43 -4.60 9.39
C LEU A 109 -9.85 -5.01 9.85
N GLY A 110 -10.87 -4.28 9.44
CA GLY A 110 -12.27 -4.60 9.69
C GLY A 110 -12.83 -5.69 8.77
N SER A 111 -12.18 -6.01 7.65
CA SER A 111 -12.61 -7.11 6.78
C SER A 111 -12.21 -8.46 7.37
N LYS A 112 -13.16 -9.36 7.35
CA LYS A 112 -12.98 -10.73 7.83
C LYS A 112 -12.66 -11.66 6.66
#